data_49789b63803c18028b464ed2cbc3af8c
#
_entry.id   49789b63803c18028b464ed2cbc3af8c
#
_cell.length_a   1.000
_cell.length_b   1.000
_cell.length_c   1.000
_cell.angle_alpha   90.00
_cell.angle_beta   90.00
_cell.angle_gamma   90.00
#
_symmetry.space_group_name_H-M   'P 1'
#
loop_
_entity.id
_entity.type
_entity.pdbx_description
1 polymer ?
#
loop_
_entity_poly.entity_id
_entity_poly.type
_entity_poly.pdbx_seq_one_letter_code
_entity_poly.pdbx_strand_id
1 'polypeptide(L)'
;SKLAEIYDCNVFHMDDFFLRPEQRTPERFAEVGGNVDYERFQEEVLLPLKDGKAFSYRPFDCSTFTLAAPVTVTPKKLNIIEGTYSHHPHFGNPYDLKILLTVDEETQRQRILERPAFLHKRFFEEWIPMENRYFASLDSFTSIIQRSFSQAVF
;
A
#
# COMPACT_ATOMS: atom_id res chain seq x y z
N SER A 1 5.72 8.93 -9.26
CA SER A 1 5.79 7.58 -9.88
C SER A 1 6.13 7.72 -11.37
N LYS A 2 7.06 6.90 -11.89
CA LYS A 2 7.42 6.88 -13.31
C LYS A 2 6.22 6.63 -14.24
N LEU A 3 5.22 5.90 -13.78
CA LEU A 3 4.01 5.66 -14.56
C LEU A 3 3.21 6.95 -14.78
N ALA A 4 3.15 7.83 -13.80
CA ALA A 4 2.47 9.12 -13.93
C ALA A 4 3.20 10.11 -14.86
N GLU A 5 4.47 9.88 -15.17
CA GLU A 5 5.23 10.66 -16.15
C GLU A 5 4.93 10.23 -17.60
N ILE A 6 4.44 9.00 -17.79
CA ILE A 6 4.18 8.41 -19.10
C ILE A 6 2.70 8.39 -19.43
N TYR A 7 1.85 8.14 -18.44
CA TYR A 7 0.41 7.98 -18.60
C TYR A 7 -0.36 9.09 -17.87
N ASP A 8 -1.45 9.52 -18.46
CA ASP A 8 -2.43 10.37 -17.76
C ASP A 8 -3.21 9.54 -16.75
N CYS A 9 -2.65 9.41 -15.54
CA CYS A 9 -3.21 8.59 -14.47
C CYS A 9 -3.15 9.29 -13.11
N ASN A 10 -3.97 8.84 -12.18
CA ASN A 10 -3.77 9.09 -10.75
C ASN A 10 -2.97 7.93 -10.14
N VAL A 11 -2.16 8.24 -9.13
CA VAL A 11 -1.45 7.23 -8.34
C VAL A 11 -1.77 7.45 -6.87
N PHE A 12 -2.26 6.42 -6.20
CA PHE A 12 -2.57 6.40 -4.78
C PHE A 12 -1.60 5.46 -4.07
N HIS A 13 -0.99 5.95 -3.01
CA HIS A 13 -0.01 5.22 -2.22
C HIS A 13 -0.67 4.66 -0.95
N MET A 14 -0.60 3.35 -0.72
CA MET A 14 -1.10 2.77 0.53
C MET A 14 -0.36 3.31 1.76
N ASP A 15 0.87 3.76 1.58
CA ASP A 15 1.67 4.38 2.64
C ASP A 15 1.09 5.72 3.13
N ASP A 16 0.23 6.38 2.35
CA ASP A 16 -0.55 7.54 2.78
C ASP A 16 -1.64 7.18 3.82
N PHE A 17 -1.84 5.90 4.07
CA PHE A 17 -2.92 5.37 4.92
C PHE A 17 -2.41 4.53 6.09
N PHE A 18 -1.25 4.85 6.64
CA PHE A 18 -0.83 4.24 7.90
C PHE A 18 -1.77 4.60 9.05
N LEU A 19 -1.83 3.70 10.04
CA LEU A 19 -2.64 3.90 11.25
C LEU A 19 -2.23 5.16 11.99
N ARG A 20 -3.21 5.92 12.43
CA ARG A 20 -3.02 7.01 13.39
C ARG A 20 -2.65 6.44 14.77
N PRO A 21 -2.00 7.21 15.64
CA PRO A 21 -1.53 6.72 16.95
C PRO A 21 -2.60 5.99 17.77
N GLU A 22 -3.82 6.50 17.80
CA GLU A 22 -4.96 5.95 18.56
C GLU A 22 -5.47 4.60 18.00
N GLN A 23 -5.16 4.27 16.77
CA GLN A 23 -5.55 3.01 16.12
C GLN A 23 -4.51 1.89 16.31
N ARG A 24 -3.33 2.21 16.84
CA ARG A 24 -2.18 1.29 16.95
C ARG A 24 -2.28 0.42 18.20
N THR A 25 -3.21 -0.52 18.19
CA THR A 25 -3.37 -1.48 19.29
C THR A 25 -2.74 -2.84 18.94
N PRO A 26 -2.39 -3.65 19.96
CA PRO A 26 -1.90 -5.01 19.72
C PRO A 26 -2.88 -5.86 18.88
N GLU A 27 -4.17 -5.71 19.13
CA GLU A 27 -5.24 -6.41 18.40
C GLU A 27 -5.23 -6.02 16.92
N ARG A 28 -5.12 -4.72 16.64
CA ARG A 28 -5.06 -4.22 15.26
C ARG A 28 -3.81 -4.74 14.52
N PHE A 29 -2.65 -4.75 15.17
CA PHE A 29 -1.43 -5.30 14.57
C PHE A 29 -1.43 -6.83 14.43
N ALA A 30 -2.30 -7.53 15.16
CA ALA A 30 -2.49 -8.97 15.00
C ALA A 30 -3.33 -9.32 13.75
N GLU A 31 -4.10 -8.38 13.22
CA GLU A 31 -4.87 -8.57 11.99
C GLU A 31 -3.95 -8.72 10.77
N VAL A 32 -4.42 -9.44 9.77
CA VAL A 32 -3.74 -9.51 8.47
C VAL A 32 -3.87 -8.18 7.75
N GLY A 33 -2.74 -7.52 7.49
CA GLY A 33 -2.72 -6.16 6.90
C GLY A 33 -3.16 -5.05 7.86
N GLY A 34 -3.24 -5.34 9.16
CA GLY A 34 -3.74 -4.42 10.18
C GLY A 34 -2.86 -3.22 10.50
N ASN A 35 -1.73 -3.03 9.83
CA ASN A 35 -0.86 -1.86 10.00
C ASN A 35 -1.24 -0.66 9.12
N VAL A 36 -2.23 -0.80 8.26
CA VAL A 36 -2.81 0.29 7.47
C VAL A 36 -4.27 0.56 7.84
N ASP A 37 -4.70 1.79 7.68
CA ASP A 37 -6.08 2.25 7.87
C ASP A 37 -6.87 1.93 6.60
N TYR A 38 -7.13 0.63 6.39
CA TYR A 38 -7.80 0.14 5.19
C TYR A 38 -9.25 0.61 5.11
N GLU A 39 -9.89 0.84 6.25
CA GLU A 39 -11.24 1.42 6.30
C GLU A 39 -11.24 2.82 5.70
N ARG A 40 -10.33 3.67 6.16
CA ARG A 40 -10.19 5.04 5.65
C ARG A 40 -9.81 5.06 4.16
N PHE A 41 -8.93 4.15 3.72
CA PHE A 41 -8.60 4.03 2.29
C PHE A 41 -9.83 3.67 1.45
N GLN A 42 -10.65 2.75 1.94
CA GLN A 42 -11.88 2.38 1.25
C GLN A 42 -12.85 3.57 1.16
N GLU A 43 -13.06 4.28 2.27
CA GLU A 43 -14.01 5.40 2.35
C GLU A 43 -13.54 6.64 1.58
N GLU A 44 -12.26 7.00 1.73
CA GLU A 44 -11.73 8.24 1.16
C GLU A 44 -11.24 8.10 -0.29
N VAL A 45 -10.92 6.87 -0.76
CA VAL A 45 -10.38 6.64 -2.10
C VAL A 45 -11.23 5.71 -2.94
N LEU A 46 -11.44 4.45 -2.52
CA LEU A 46 -12.06 3.44 -3.39
C LEU A 46 -13.52 3.76 -3.72
N LEU A 47 -14.32 4.13 -2.72
CA LEU A 47 -15.73 4.47 -2.93
C LEU A 47 -15.87 5.74 -3.79
N PRO A 48 -15.18 6.87 -3.54
CA PRO A 48 -15.23 8.03 -4.39
C PRO A 48 -14.72 7.80 -5.82
N LEU A 49 -13.69 6.99 -6.01
CA LEU A 49 -13.24 6.60 -7.36
C LEU A 49 -14.33 5.89 -8.15
N LYS A 50 -15.05 4.98 -7.50
CA LYS A 50 -16.18 4.26 -8.10
C LYS A 50 -17.31 5.20 -8.50
N ASP A 51 -17.57 6.25 -7.70
CA ASP A 51 -18.59 7.25 -7.99
C ASP A 51 -18.20 8.20 -9.14
N GLY A 52 -16.92 8.25 -9.50
CA GLY A 52 -16.40 9.06 -10.61
C GLY A 52 -16.46 10.58 -10.39
N LYS A 53 -16.63 11.04 -9.15
CA LYS A 53 -16.67 12.46 -8.78
C LYS A 53 -15.35 12.89 -8.17
N ALA A 54 -15.05 14.19 -8.26
CA ALA A 54 -13.91 14.76 -7.56
C ALA A 54 -14.09 14.59 -6.03
N PHE A 55 -13.00 14.25 -5.35
CA PHE A 55 -12.96 14.02 -3.91
C PHE A 55 -11.65 14.50 -3.31
N SER A 56 -11.53 14.42 -2.00
CA SER A 56 -10.27 14.72 -1.30
C SER A 56 -9.99 13.67 -0.24
N TYR A 57 -8.72 13.34 -0.05
CA TYR A 57 -8.24 12.51 1.04
C TYR A 57 -7.05 13.18 1.74
N ARG A 58 -6.71 12.73 2.93
CA ARG A 58 -5.57 13.28 3.69
C ARG A 58 -4.50 12.21 3.89
N PRO A 59 -3.30 12.38 3.28
CA PRO A 59 -2.17 11.50 3.55
C PRO A 59 -1.79 11.49 5.03
N PHE A 60 -1.32 10.35 5.53
CA PHE A 60 -0.73 10.26 6.85
C PHE A 60 0.74 10.67 6.78
N ASP A 61 1.12 11.65 7.56
CA ASP A 61 2.52 12.10 7.67
C ASP A 61 3.23 11.32 8.79
N CYS A 62 4.13 10.42 8.41
CA CYS A 62 4.93 9.63 9.34
C CYS A 62 5.93 10.46 10.16
N SER A 63 6.25 11.68 9.76
CA SER A 63 7.19 12.54 10.50
C SER A 63 6.51 13.23 11.67
N THR A 64 5.25 13.63 11.51
CA THR A 64 4.45 14.30 12.52
C THR A 64 3.46 13.38 13.23
N PHE A 65 3.24 12.18 12.71
CA PHE A 65 2.21 11.22 13.15
C PHE A 65 0.78 11.78 13.07
N THR A 66 0.53 12.65 12.10
CA THR A 66 -0.78 13.29 11.89
C THR A 66 -1.23 13.19 10.44
N LEU A 67 -2.48 13.55 10.18
CA LEU A 67 -2.96 13.69 8.82
C LEU A 67 -2.50 15.02 8.22
N ALA A 68 -1.87 14.96 7.04
CA ALA A 68 -1.42 16.12 6.28
C ALA A 68 -2.60 16.95 5.71
N ALA A 69 -2.29 18.01 5.00
CA ALA A 69 -3.29 18.79 4.25
C ALA A 69 -4.03 17.90 3.24
N PRO A 70 -5.32 18.16 2.95
CA PRO A 70 -6.09 17.37 2.00
C PRO A 70 -5.53 17.51 0.58
N VAL A 71 -5.50 16.39 -0.12
CA VAL A 71 -5.18 16.28 -1.55
C VAL A 71 -6.49 16.12 -2.31
N THR A 72 -6.77 17.03 -3.24
CA THR A 72 -7.95 16.95 -4.11
C THR A 72 -7.62 16.14 -5.36
N VAL A 73 -8.49 15.21 -5.69
CA VAL A 73 -8.36 14.30 -6.82
C VAL A 73 -9.57 14.41 -7.74
N THR A 74 -9.29 14.49 -9.04
CA THR A 74 -10.30 14.25 -10.08
C THR A 74 -10.03 12.88 -10.68
N PRO A 75 -11.00 11.94 -10.64
CA PRO A 75 -10.84 10.61 -11.21
C PRO A 75 -10.45 10.67 -12.70
N LYS A 76 -9.54 9.80 -13.11
CA LYS A 76 -9.08 9.63 -14.48
C LYS A 76 -9.49 8.26 -15.01
N LYS A 77 -9.28 8.02 -16.31
CA LYS A 77 -9.51 6.69 -16.90
C LYS A 77 -8.60 5.62 -16.30
N LEU A 78 -7.38 6.00 -15.95
CA LEU A 78 -6.41 5.12 -15.30
C LEU A 78 -6.16 5.64 -13.89
N ASN A 79 -6.44 4.80 -12.89
CA ASN A 79 -6.13 5.06 -11.50
C ASN A 79 -5.32 3.88 -10.99
N ILE A 80 -4.13 4.15 -10.48
CA ILE A 80 -3.18 3.14 -10.01
C ILE A 80 -3.16 3.21 -8.47
N ILE A 81 -3.36 2.08 -7.82
CA ILE A 81 -3.21 1.93 -6.38
C ILE A 81 -1.98 1.05 -6.16
N GLU A 82 -1.01 1.56 -5.44
CA GLU A 82 0.23 0.84 -5.20
C GLU A 82 0.60 0.80 -3.72
N GLY A 83 1.43 -0.17 -3.37
CA GLY A 83 1.92 -0.41 -2.02
C GLY A 83 1.58 -1.82 -1.54
N THR A 84 2.27 -2.27 -0.50
CA THR A 84 2.22 -3.64 0.01
C THR A 84 0.80 -4.13 0.28
N TYR A 85 -0.05 -3.29 0.86
CA TYR A 85 -1.40 -3.65 1.31
C TYR A 85 -2.52 -3.25 0.33
N SER A 86 -2.18 -2.92 -0.92
CA SER A 86 -3.15 -2.48 -1.94
C SER A 86 -4.20 -3.54 -2.30
N HIS A 87 -3.93 -4.81 -2.05
CA HIS A 87 -4.87 -5.92 -2.26
C HIS A 87 -5.57 -6.38 -0.97
N HIS A 88 -5.72 -5.49 0.01
CA HIS A 88 -6.30 -5.87 1.32
C HIS A 88 -7.66 -6.56 1.16
N PRO A 89 -7.91 -7.69 1.84
CA PRO A 89 -9.16 -8.47 1.70
C PRO A 89 -10.42 -7.66 1.98
N HIS A 90 -10.33 -6.65 2.84
CA HIS A 90 -11.44 -5.74 3.17
C HIS A 90 -12.03 -5.04 1.94
N PHE A 91 -11.23 -4.80 0.89
CA PHE A 91 -11.68 -4.11 -0.32
C PHE A 91 -12.53 -4.98 -1.26
N GLY A 92 -12.55 -6.29 -1.06
CA GLY A 92 -13.19 -7.21 -1.99
C GLY A 92 -12.47 -7.25 -3.34
N ASN A 93 -13.16 -6.87 -4.41
CA ASN A 93 -12.58 -6.86 -5.76
C ASN A 93 -12.84 -5.53 -6.49
N PRO A 94 -12.21 -4.42 -6.10
CA PRO A 94 -12.42 -3.10 -6.69
C PRO A 94 -11.60 -2.86 -7.97
N TYR A 95 -10.70 -3.77 -8.34
CA TYR A 95 -9.69 -3.57 -9.40
C TYR A 95 -10.02 -4.34 -10.67
N ASP A 96 -9.83 -3.70 -11.84
CA ASP A 96 -9.89 -4.34 -13.16
C ASP A 96 -8.65 -5.21 -13.41
N LEU A 97 -7.49 -4.81 -12.86
CA LEU A 97 -6.22 -5.53 -12.96
C LEU A 97 -5.49 -5.52 -11.62
N LYS A 98 -5.02 -6.69 -11.20
CA LYS A 98 -4.18 -6.87 -10.02
C LYS A 98 -2.81 -7.38 -10.43
N ILE A 99 -1.75 -6.74 -9.95
CA ILE A 99 -0.37 -7.10 -10.23
C ILE A 99 0.37 -7.25 -8.91
N LEU A 100 0.99 -8.40 -8.67
CA LEU A 100 1.90 -8.64 -7.56
C LEU A 100 3.33 -8.64 -8.07
N LEU A 101 4.15 -7.73 -7.55
CA LEU A 101 5.58 -7.66 -7.83
C LEU A 101 6.35 -8.29 -6.68
N THR A 102 7.16 -9.28 -6.98
CA THR A 102 7.99 -9.97 -5.99
C THR A 102 9.46 -9.86 -6.35
N VAL A 103 10.31 -9.94 -5.35
CA VAL A 103 11.76 -10.11 -5.48
C VAL A 103 12.19 -11.28 -4.61
N ASP A 104 13.35 -11.88 -4.90
CA ASP A 104 13.93 -12.88 -4.03
C ASP A 104 14.39 -12.27 -2.69
N GLU A 105 14.51 -13.11 -1.66
CA GLU A 105 14.84 -12.69 -0.30
C GLU A 105 16.19 -12.00 -0.21
N GLU A 106 17.18 -12.43 -0.99
CA GLU A 106 18.52 -11.84 -0.98
C GLU A 106 18.47 -10.42 -1.56
N THR A 107 17.78 -10.22 -2.69
CA THR A 107 17.57 -8.90 -3.28
C THR A 107 16.78 -7.98 -2.33
N GLN A 108 15.75 -8.48 -1.66
CA GLN A 108 15.00 -7.72 -0.65
C GLN A 108 15.94 -7.29 0.49
N ARG A 109 16.72 -8.23 1.03
CA ARG A 109 17.67 -7.98 2.10
C ARG A 109 18.69 -6.90 1.74
N GLN A 110 19.30 -7.00 0.56
CA GLN A 110 20.27 -6.01 0.08
C GLN A 110 19.67 -4.62 0.00
N ARG A 111 18.48 -4.47 -0.58
CA ARG A 111 17.77 -3.19 -0.67
C ARG A 111 17.42 -2.58 0.68
N ILE A 112 17.11 -3.42 1.66
CA ILE A 112 16.87 -2.95 3.04
C ILE A 112 18.16 -2.45 3.67
N LEU A 113 19.29 -3.14 3.46
CA LEU A 113 20.59 -2.72 3.99
C LEU A 113 21.11 -1.41 3.38
N GLU A 114 20.64 -1.03 2.21
CA GLU A 114 20.91 0.30 1.60
C GLU A 114 20.10 1.44 2.27
N ARG A 115 19.06 1.11 3.05
CA ARG A 115 18.27 2.09 3.80
C ARG A 115 18.97 2.51 5.10
N PRO A 116 18.53 3.61 5.75
CA PRO A 116 19.12 4.04 7.03
C PRO A 116 19.15 2.91 8.07
N ALA A 117 20.31 2.69 8.69
CA ALA A 117 20.58 1.56 9.57
C ALA A 117 19.60 1.44 10.76
N PHE A 118 19.07 2.57 11.26
CA PHE A 118 18.10 2.57 12.36
C PHE A 118 16.76 1.93 12.00
N LEU A 119 16.47 1.73 10.71
CA LEU A 119 15.25 1.07 10.24
C LEU A 119 15.43 -0.46 10.08
N HIS A 120 16.67 -0.97 9.96
CA HIS A 120 16.91 -2.36 9.60
C HIS A 120 16.23 -3.34 10.56
N LYS A 121 16.35 -3.09 11.88
CA LYS A 121 15.72 -3.94 12.89
C LYS A 121 14.21 -4.05 12.69
N ARG A 122 13.55 -2.91 12.47
CA ARG A 122 12.10 -2.88 12.25
C ARG A 122 11.68 -3.58 10.97
N PHE A 123 12.47 -3.44 9.89
CA PHE A 123 12.21 -4.18 8.65
C PHE A 123 12.25 -5.69 8.89
N PHE A 124 13.31 -6.20 9.51
CA PHE A 124 13.50 -7.65 9.64
C PHE A 124 12.64 -8.29 10.75
N GLU A 125 12.40 -7.59 11.86
CA GLU A 125 11.71 -8.15 13.01
C GLU A 125 10.20 -7.85 13.05
N GLU A 126 9.75 -6.77 12.38
CA GLU A 126 8.35 -6.35 12.43
C GLU A 126 7.68 -6.39 11.04
N TRP A 127 8.18 -5.59 10.08
CA TRP A 127 7.45 -5.33 8.84
C TRP A 127 7.46 -6.52 7.88
N ILE A 128 8.61 -7.13 7.60
CA ILE A 128 8.69 -8.31 6.74
C ILE A 128 7.83 -9.47 7.27
N PRO A 129 7.85 -9.83 8.57
CA PRO A 129 6.94 -10.84 9.10
C PRO A 129 5.45 -10.50 8.92
N MET A 130 5.07 -9.22 9.06
CA MET A 130 3.68 -8.79 8.80
C MET A 130 3.31 -8.88 7.32
N GLU A 131 4.20 -8.43 6.44
CA GLU A 131 4.02 -8.52 4.99
C GLU A 131 3.92 -9.97 4.52
N ASN A 132 4.77 -10.85 5.01
CA ASN A 132 4.74 -12.27 4.68
C ASN A 132 3.42 -12.93 5.08
N ARG A 133 2.88 -12.61 6.28
CA ARG A 133 1.55 -13.09 6.69
C ARG A 133 0.45 -12.56 5.76
N TYR A 134 0.55 -11.30 5.36
CA TYR A 134 -0.39 -10.69 4.44
C TYR A 134 -0.32 -11.36 3.05
N PHE A 135 0.87 -11.51 2.46
CA PHE A 135 1.03 -12.16 1.16
C PHE A 135 0.59 -13.62 1.17
N ALA A 136 0.88 -14.36 2.24
CA ALA A 136 0.38 -15.73 2.40
C ALA A 136 -1.17 -15.81 2.40
N SER A 137 -1.84 -14.75 2.87
CA SER A 137 -3.30 -14.69 2.82
C SER A 137 -3.85 -14.41 1.42
N LEU A 138 -3.03 -13.86 0.51
CA LEU A 138 -3.41 -13.56 -0.88
C LEU A 138 -3.32 -14.76 -1.82
N ASP A 139 -2.59 -15.81 -1.46
CA ASP A 139 -2.39 -17.01 -2.31
C ASP A 139 -3.70 -17.71 -2.71
N SER A 140 -4.80 -17.43 -2.02
CA SER A 140 -6.14 -17.90 -2.38
C SER A 140 -6.85 -17.05 -3.45
N PHE A 141 -6.28 -15.92 -3.89
CA PHE A 141 -6.88 -15.06 -4.92
C PHE A 141 -6.40 -15.45 -6.32
N THR A 142 -7.23 -16.16 -7.06
CA THR A 142 -6.93 -16.73 -8.40
C THR A 142 -6.78 -15.71 -9.54
N SER A 143 -6.88 -14.42 -9.30
CA SER A 143 -6.88 -13.36 -10.34
C SER A 143 -5.71 -12.38 -10.28
N ILE A 144 -4.61 -12.72 -9.59
CA ILE A 144 -3.44 -11.86 -9.49
C ILE A 144 -2.40 -12.26 -10.54
N ILE A 145 -1.95 -11.30 -11.37
CA ILE A 145 -0.79 -11.50 -12.24
C ILE A 145 0.47 -11.32 -11.39
N GLN A 146 1.14 -12.43 -11.09
CA GLN A 146 2.42 -12.40 -10.35
C GLN A 146 3.59 -12.21 -11.31
N ARG A 147 4.48 -11.25 -11.00
CA ARG A 147 5.74 -11.03 -11.71
C ARG A 147 6.89 -10.92 -10.72
N SER A 148 7.92 -11.74 -10.91
CA SER A 148 9.17 -11.65 -10.14
C SER A 148 10.20 -10.82 -10.91
N PHE A 149 10.84 -9.87 -10.25
CA PHE A 149 11.87 -9.01 -10.84
C PHE A 149 13.15 -9.04 -10.01
N SER A 150 14.24 -9.49 -10.62
CA SER A 150 15.58 -9.38 -10.04
C SER A 150 16.15 -7.95 -10.12
N GLN A 151 15.59 -7.09 -10.99
CA GLN A 151 16.05 -5.72 -11.24
C GLN A 151 14.88 -4.74 -11.38
N ALA A 152 14.04 -4.57 -10.37
CA ALA A 152 13.09 -3.47 -10.37
C ALA A 152 13.78 -2.23 -9.77
N VAL A 153 14.02 -1.21 -10.59
CA VAL A 153 14.44 0.13 -10.15
C VAL A 153 13.17 0.93 -9.84
N PHE A 154 12.93 1.23 -8.59
CA PHE A 154 11.90 2.15 -8.13
C PHE A 154 12.52 3.46 -7.69
#